data_5f8a0362298d9ef414bc282e88ec9d80
#
_entry.id   5f8a0362298d9ef414bc282e88ec9d80
#
_cell.length_a   1.000
_cell.length_b   1.000
_cell.length_c   1.000
_cell.angle_alpha   90.00
_cell.angle_beta   90.00
_cell.angle_gamma   90.00
#
_symmetry.space_group_name_H-M   'P 1'
#
loop_
_entity.id
_entity.type
_entity.pdbx_description
1 polymer ?
#
loop_
_entity_poly.entity_id
_entity_poly.type
_entity_poly.pdbx_seq_one_letter_code
_entity_poly.pdbx_strand_id
1 'polypeptide(L)'
;EEITDRLRKKGESYSLKPLSDSTKKLITEFLSIKDEPSLAISKLRKLCKSLDGSLLNKIDEAEKRFEIINSNGVDFKHAVFSAEKGRDVEYYSGFLYDFVWNNNNESIYIGGGGRYDDLIKLLGSENRIPAVGAALNLKKVERISQIESL
;
A
#
# COMPACT_ATOMS: atom_id res chain seq x y z
N GLU A 1 -31.52 3.63 11.73
CA GLU A 1 -31.77 2.19 11.46
C GLU A 1 -30.55 1.53 10.78
N GLU A 2 -30.03 2.07 9.71
CA GLU A 2 -28.88 1.52 8.94
C GLU A 2 -27.56 1.49 9.72
N ILE A 3 -27.27 2.50 10.53
CA ILE A 3 -26.06 2.56 11.38
C ILE A 3 -26.12 1.51 12.48
N THR A 4 -27.27 1.32 13.10
CA THR A 4 -27.49 0.33 14.15
C THR A 4 -27.33 -1.10 13.62
N ASP A 5 -27.81 -1.37 12.41
CA ASP A 5 -27.66 -2.66 11.74
C ASP A 5 -26.20 -2.94 11.34
N ARG A 6 -25.46 -1.94 10.91
CA ARG A 6 -24.00 -2.06 10.62
C ARG A 6 -23.20 -2.32 11.89
N LEU A 7 -23.52 -1.67 13.00
CA LEU A 7 -22.88 -1.89 14.29
C LEU A 7 -23.22 -3.29 14.85
N ARG A 8 -24.46 -3.76 14.69
CA ARG A 8 -24.86 -5.11 15.07
C ARG A 8 -24.11 -6.16 14.26
N LYS A 9 -24.05 -6.03 12.92
CA LYS A 9 -23.27 -6.93 12.04
C LYS A 9 -21.79 -6.94 12.38
N LYS A 10 -21.21 -5.81 12.73
CA LYS A 10 -19.84 -5.76 13.27
C LYS A 10 -19.72 -6.49 14.60
N GLY A 11 -20.69 -6.34 15.52
CA GLY A 11 -20.72 -7.04 16.80
C GLY A 11 -20.84 -8.56 16.66
N GLU A 12 -21.65 -9.03 15.72
CA GLU A 12 -21.84 -10.46 15.44
C GLU A 12 -20.57 -11.11 14.80
N SER A 13 -19.74 -10.33 14.11
CA SER A 13 -18.47 -10.81 13.56
C SER A 13 -17.39 -11.06 14.63
N TYR A 14 -17.57 -10.63 15.86
CA TYR A 14 -16.65 -10.91 16.98
C TYR A 14 -16.70 -12.35 17.53
N SER A 15 -17.57 -13.21 16.99
CA SER A 15 -17.55 -14.65 17.27
C SER A 15 -16.50 -15.42 16.47
N LEU A 16 -15.62 -14.74 15.74
CA LEU A 16 -14.53 -15.36 14.99
C LEU A 16 -13.56 -16.04 15.97
N LYS A 17 -13.23 -17.29 15.69
CA LYS A 17 -12.17 -18.00 16.44
C LYS A 17 -10.89 -17.16 16.44
N PRO A 18 -10.22 -17.05 17.59
CA PRO A 18 -8.95 -16.33 17.65
C PRO A 18 -7.93 -16.93 16.67
N LEU A 19 -7.13 -16.06 16.05
CA LEU A 19 -6.08 -16.50 15.14
C LEU A 19 -5.09 -17.42 15.89
N SER A 20 -4.63 -18.48 15.20
CA SER A 20 -3.57 -19.33 15.74
C SER A 20 -2.28 -18.53 15.95
N ASP A 21 -1.42 -18.96 16.84
CA ASP A 21 -0.16 -18.27 17.12
C ASP A 21 0.78 -18.29 15.90
N SER A 22 0.72 -19.37 15.09
CA SER A 22 1.44 -19.42 13.81
C SER A 22 0.94 -18.36 12.83
N THR A 23 -0.37 -18.13 12.74
CA THR A 23 -0.95 -17.09 11.88
C THR A 23 -0.59 -15.70 12.38
N LYS A 24 -0.65 -15.46 13.70
CA LYS A 24 -0.23 -14.18 14.29
C LYS A 24 1.22 -13.89 13.98
N LYS A 25 2.11 -14.87 14.15
CA LYS A 25 3.53 -14.76 13.84
C LYS A 25 3.75 -14.39 12.37
N LEU A 26 3.08 -15.10 11.45
CA LEU A 26 3.16 -14.82 10.02
C LEU A 26 2.73 -13.39 9.67
N ILE A 27 1.61 -12.93 10.24
CA ILE A 27 1.12 -11.56 10.04
C ILE A 27 2.14 -10.54 10.58
N THR A 28 2.69 -10.78 11.77
CA THR A 28 3.69 -9.90 12.37
C THR A 28 4.96 -9.83 11.52
N GLU A 29 5.44 -10.96 11.02
CA GLU A 29 6.59 -11.03 10.12
C GLU A 29 6.30 -10.29 8.81
N PHE A 30 5.12 -10.47 8.22
CA PHE A 30 4.69 -9.73 7.02
C PHE A 30 4.69 -8.21 7.27
N LEU A 31 4.02 -7.75 8.31
CA LEU A 31 3.90 -6.32 8.64
C LEU A 31 5.26 -5.68 8.97
N SER A 32 6.24 -6.47 9.44
CA SER A 32 7.59 -5.98 9.72
C SER A 32 8.45 -5.74 8.47
N ILE A 33 7.99 -6.16 7.28
CA ILE A 33 8.75 -5.97 6.04
C ILE A 33 8.73 -4.49 5.66
N LYS A 34 9.89 -3.85 5.83
CA LYS A 34 10.15 -2.48 5.42
C LYS A 34 11.57 -2.43 4.86
N ASP A 35 11.69 -2.31 3.53
CA ASP A 35 12.97 -2.43 2.85
C ASP A 35 12.93 -1.83 1.44
N GLU A 36 14.09 -1.74 0.80
CA GLU A 36 14.15 -1.48 -0.63
C GLU A 36 13.30 -2.51 -1.40
N PRO A 37 12.62 -2.12 -2.49
CA PRO A 37 11.65 -2.97 -3.20
C PRO A 37 12.15 -4.38 -3.58
N SER A 38 13.39 -4.53 -4.05
CA SER A 38 13.95 -5.83 -4.46
C SER A 38 14.19 -6.76 -3.25
N LEU A 39 14.69 -6.21 -2.15
CA LEU A 39 14.87 -6.94 -0.91
C LEU A 39 13.52 -7.31 -0.28
N ALA A 40 12.54 -6.43 -0.35
CA ALA A 40 11.19 -6.70 0.13
C ALA A 40 10.55 -7.86 -0.64
N ILE A 41 10.65 -7.90 -1.97
CA ILE A 41 10.18 -9.03 -2.80
C ILE A 41 10.84 -10.33 -2.35
N SER A 42 12.16 -10.33 -2.13
CA SER A 42 12.90 -11.51 -1.66
C SER A 42 12.41 -12.01 -0.30
N LYS A 43 12.13 -11.08 0.64
CA LYS A 43 11.55 -11.40 1.96
C LYS A 43 10.14 -11.95 1.84
N LEU A 44 9.28 -11.35 1.01
CA LEU A 44 7.92 -11.81 0.75
C LEU A 44 7.92 -13.22 0.15
N ARG A 45 8.77 -13.51 -0.84
CA ARG A 45 8.90 -14.86 -1.41
C ARG A 45 9.31 -15.89 -0.36
N LYS A 46 10.27 -15.53 0.51
CA LYS A 46 10.71 -16.41 1.60
C LYS A 46 9.59 -16.70 2.58
N LEU A 47 8.82 -15.68 2.97
CA LEU A 47 7.70 -15.78 3.90
C LEU A 47 6.56 -16.64 3.33
N CYS A 48 6.26 -16.48 2.03
CA CYS A 48 5.16 -17.18 1.36
C CYS A 48 5.53 -18.56 0.83
N LYS A 49 6.77 -19.04 1.02
CA LYS A 49 7.27 -20.30 0.44
C LYS A 49 6.48 -21.53 0.87
N SER A 50 5.88 -21.50 2.06
CA SER A 50 5.05 -22.56 2.63
C SER A 50 3.54 -22.33 2.49
N LEU A 51 3.14 -21.25 1.82
CA LEU A 51 1.76 -20.84 1.65
C LEU A 51 1.24 -21.17 0.26
N ASP A 52 -0.02 -20.86 0.02
CA ASP A 52 -0.69 -21.10 -1.26
C ASP A 52 0.01 -20.38 -2.43
N GLY A 53 0.13 -21.06 -3.56
CA GLY A 53 0.74 -20.53 -4.78
C GLY A 53 0.06 -19.26 -5.34
N SER A 54 -1.19 -18.99 -4.96
CA SER A 54 -1.88 -17.74 -5.33
C SER A 54 -1.17 -16.50 -4.81
N LEU A 55 -0.53 -16.58 -3.63
CA LEU A 55 0.26 -15.48 -3.06
C LEU A 55 1.55 -15.25 -3.83
N LEU A 56 2.18 -16.28 -4.35
CA LEU A 56 3.37 -16.16 -5.19
C LEU A 56 3.06 -15.39 -6.47
N ASN A 57 1.91 -15.62 -7.10
CA ASN A 57 1.47 -14.86 -8.27
C ASN A 57 1.32 -13.35 -7.94
N LYS A 58 0.83 -13.01 -6.74
CA LYS A 58 0.73 -11.60 -6.31
C LYS A 58 2.09 -10.95 -6.08
N ILE A 59 3.05 -11.72 -5.62
CA ILE A 59 4.43 -11.24 -5.46
C ILE A 59 5.07 -11.03 -6.84
N ASP A 60 4.84 -11.93 -7.81
CA ASP A 60 5.33 -11.79 -9.18
C ASP A 60 4.72 -10.56 -9.87
N GLU A 61 3.42 -10.31 -9.67
CA GLU A 61 2.76 -9.08 -10.16
C GLU A 61 3.39 -7.80 -9.55
N ALA A 62 3.76 -7.85 -8.27
CA ALA A 62 4.41 -6.72 -7.59
C ALA A 62 5.83 -6.49 -8.10
N GLU A 63 6.64 -7.55 -8.25
CA GLU A 63 7.99 -7.49 -8.80
C GLU A 63 7.98 -6.90 -10.20
N LYS A 64 7.15 -7.44 -11.09
CA LYS A 64 6.99 -6.94 -12.45
C LYS A 64 6.60 -5.45 -12.49
N ARG A 65 5.77 -5.01 -11.55
CA ARG A 65 5.41 -3.60 -11.42
C ARG A 65 6.61 -2.74 -11.03
N PHE A 66 7.43 -3.20 -10.10
CA PHE A 66 8.66 -2.51 -9.71
C PHE A 66 9.65 -2.42 -10.89
N GLU A 67 9.80 -3.48 -11.67
CA GLU A 67 10.61 -3.47 -12.90
C GLU A 67 10.13 -2.39 -13.89
N ILE A 68 8.81 -2.32 -14.12
CA ILE A 68 8.21 -1.31 -14.99
C ILE A 68 8.47 0.11 -14.46
N ILE A 69 8.29 0.35 -13.17
CA ILE A 69 8.51 1.66 -12.55
C ILE A 69 10.00 2.06 -12.70
N ASN A 70 10.91 1.15 -12.41
CA ASN A 70 12.34 1.38 -12.53
C ASN A 70 12.75 1.65 -13.99
N SER A 71 12.23 0.90 -14.96
CA SER A 71 12.52 1.10 -16.39
C SER A 71 11.98 2.42 -16.94
N ASN A 72 11.01 3.03 -16.25
CA ASN A 72 10.50 4.38 -16.56
C ASN A 72 11.25 5.50 -15.81
N GLY A 73 12.42 5.23 -15.26
CA GLY A 73 13.33 6.23 -14.72
C GLY A 73 13.17 6.54 -13.23
N VAL A 74 12.39 5.76 -12.50
CA VAL A 74 12.31 5.89 -11.03
C VAL A 74 13.46 5.13 -10.39
N ASP A 75 14.41 5.84 -9.79
CA ASP A 75 15.51 5.23 -9.03
C ASP A 75 15.02 4.72 -7.68
N PHE A 76 15.14 3.42 -7.46
CA PHE A 76 14.70 2.76 -6.22
C PHE A 76 15.68 2.86 -5.05
N LYS A 77 16.85 3.51 -5.22
CA LYS A 77 17.79 3.77 -4.11
C LYS A 77 17.14 4.51 -2.93
N HIS A 78 16.11 5.31 -3.24
CA HIS A 78 15.37 6.09 -2.24
C HIS A 78 13.94 5.57 -2.03
N ALA A 79 13.58 4.47 -2.66
CA ALA A 79 12.27 3.86 -2.50
C ALA A 79 12.26 2.85 -1.35
N VAL A 80 11.20 2.86 -0.55
CA VAL A 80 10.99 1.91 0.54
C VAL A 80 9.63 1.25 0.35
N PHE A 81 9.64 -0.07 0.22
CA PHE A 81 8.43 -0.87 0.39
C PHE A 81 8.13 -1.00 1.88
N SER A 82 6.87 -0.82 2.28
CA SER A 82 6.40 -1.04 3.64
C SER A 82 5.10 -1.83 3.61
N ALA A 83 5.12 -3.03 4.16
CA ALA A 83 3.92 -3.89 4.23
C ALA A 83 2.87 -3.36 5.22
N GLU A 84 3.30 -2.58 6.21
CA GLU A 84 2.41 -1.92 7.17
C GLU A 84 1.66 -0.73 6.56
N LYS A 85 2.15 -0.22 5.41
CA LYS A 85 1.59 0.98 4.81
C LYS A 85 0.20 0.72 4.27
N GLY A 86 -0.78 1.37 4.84
CA GLY A 86 -2.16 1.40 4.43
C GLY A 86 -2.67 2.83 4.29
N ARG A 87 -3.92 2.97 3.90
CA ARG A 87 -4.66 4.24 3.92
C ARG A 87 -6.01 4.04 4.59
N ASP A 88 -6.48 5.06 5.26
CA ASP A 88 -7.80 5.07 5.91
C ASP A 88 -8.97 5.10 4.89
N VAL A 89 -8.65 5.18 3.61
CA VAL A 89 -9.64 5.28 2.53
C VAL A 89 -9.82 3.92 1.85
N GLU A 90 -10.99 3.34 1.96
CA GLU A 90 -11.30 1.97 1.54
C GLU A 90 -11.46 1.79 0.02
N TYR A 91 -11.40 2.85 -0.80
CA TYR A 91 -11.61 2.70 -2.24
C TYR A 91 -10.39 2.16 -3.01
N TYR A 92 -9.21 2.15 -2.39
CA TYR A 92 -8.02 1.59 -3.05
C TYR A 92 -8.12 0.06 -3.14
N SER A 93 -7.94 -0.46 -4.34
CA SER A 93 -8.02 -1.89 -4.66
C SER A 93 -6.68 -2.50 -5.08
N GLY A 94 -5.60 -1.73 -5.02
CA GLY A 94 -4.29 -2.17 -5.50
C GLY A 94 -3.12 -1.39 -4.93
N PHE A 95 -2.12 -1.19 -5.76
CA PHE A 95 -0.87 -0.54 -5.40
C PHE A 95 -1.08 0.88 -4.85
N LEU A 96 -0.39 1.18 -3.74
CA LEU A 96 -0.36 2.49 -3.09
C LEU A 96 1.07 3.02 -3.07
N TYR A 97 1.24 4.33 -3.14
CA TYR A 97 2.53 4.97 -2.96
C TYR A 97 2.40 6.36 -2.35
N ASP A 98 3.46 6.77 -1.68
CA ASP A 98 3.63 8.12 -1.16
C ASP A 98 4.92 8.74 -1.69
N PHE A 99 4.89 10.04 -1.87
CA PHE A 99 6.07 10.86 -2.06
C PHE A 99 6.40 11.56 -0.75
N VAL A 100 7.62 11.32 -0.27
CA VAL A 100 8.13 11.90 0.96
C VAL A 100 9.49 12.52 0.67
N TRP A 101 9.62 13.80 0.94
CA TRP A 101 10.92 14.45 0.93
C TRP A 101 11.55 14.35 2.31
N ASN A 102 12.82 13.98 2.36
CA ASN A 102 13.56 13.82 3.60
C ASN A 102 14.88 14.60 3.52
N ASN A 103 15.19 15.30 4.60
CA ASN A 103 16.54 15.79 4.89
C ASN A 103 16.93 15.36 6.31
N ASN A 104 18.11 15.81 6.79
CA ASN A 104 18.62 15.43 8.13
C ASN A 104 17.72 15.87 9.29
N ASN A 105 16.86 16.86 9.09
CA ASN A 105 16.09 17.51 10.16
C ASN A 105 14.58 17.27 10.03
N GLU A 106 14.09 16.94 8.86
CA GLU A 106 12.67 16.96 8.57
C GLU A 106 12.26 15.90 7.52
N SER A 107 11.06 15.35 7.69
CA SER A 107 10.39 14.46 6.74
C SER A 107 9.06 15.07 6.35
N ILE A 108 8.87 15.42 5.08
CA ILE A 108 7.68 16.08 4.57
C ILE A 108 6.96 15.14 3.60
N TYR A 109 5.74 14.73 3.96
CA TYR A 109 4.84 14.08 3.02
C TYR A 109 4.36 15.08 1.97
N ILE A 110 4.69 14.82 0.71
CA ILE A 110 4.37 15.71 -0.43
C ILE A 110 3.05 15.34 -1.08
N GLY A 111 2.76 14.05 -1.14
CA GLY A 111 1.59 13.54 -1.82
C GLY A 111 1.68 12.04 -2.03
N GLY A 112 0.76 11.50 -2.78
CA GLY A 112 0.74 10.08 -3.08
C GLY A 112 -0.46 9.70 -3.92
N GLY A 113 -0.58 8.42 -4.21
CA GLY A 113 -1.63 7.91 -5.05
C GLY A 113 -1.76 6.40 -4.97
N GLY A 114 -2.51 5.86 -5.91
CA GLY A 114 -2.70 4.42 -6.00
C GLY A 114 -3.71 4.02 -7.06
N ARG A 115 -4.02 2.73 -7.05
CA ARG A 115 -4.97 2.09 -7.95
C ARG A 115 -6.31 1.83 -7.24
N TYR A 116 -7.42 2.16 -7.89
CA TYR A 116 -8.77 2.09 -7.33
C TYR A 116 -9.82 1.65 -8.36
N ASP A 117 -9.65 0.46 -8.94
CA ASP A 117 -10.46 -0.09 -10.03
C ASP A 117 -11.94 -0.26 -9.68
N ASP A 118 -12.27 -0.36 -8.40
CA ASP A 118 -13.63 -0.61 -7.95
C ASP A 118 -14.41 0.69 -7.65
N LEU A 119 -13.74 1.84 -7.61
CA LEU A 119 -14.36 3.11 -7.23
C LEU A 119 -15.53 3.49 -8.13
N ILE A 120 -15.35 3.39 -9.44
CA ILE A 120 -16.39 3.77 -10.42
C ILE A 120 -17.62 2.87 -10.31
N LYS A 121 -17.42 1.58 -10.01
CA LYS A 121 -18.51 0.64 -9.73
C LYS A 121 -19.24 0.99 -8.43
N LEU A 122 -18.51 1.37 -7.38
CA LEU A 122 -19.09 1.83 -6.11
C LEU A 122 -19.91 3.11 -6.27
N LEU A 123 -19.58 3.95 -7.25
CA LEU A 123 -20.31 5.16 -7.61
C LEU A 123 -21.51 4.91 -8.56
N GLY A 124 -21.84 3.65 -8.86
CA GLY A 124 -23.03 3.26 -9.60
C GLY A 124 -22.82 2.85 -11.05
N SER A 125 -21.57 2.69 -11.53
CA SER A 125 -21.30 2.11 -12.83
C SER A 125 -21.60 0.60 -12.84
N GLU A 126 -22.16 0.11 -13.94
CA GLU A 126 -22.36 -1.34 -14.13
C GLU A 126 -21.04 -2.10 -14.30
N ASN A 127 -20.01 -1.42 -14.80
CA ASN A 127 -18.72 -2.02 -15.12
C ASN A 127 -17.64 -1.61 -14.12
N ARG A 128 -16.72 -2.54 -13.86
CA ARG A 128 -15.45 -2.25 -13.19
C ARG A 128 -14.52 -1.57 -14.20
N ILE A 129 -14.06 -0.35 -13.86
CA ILE A 129 -13.21 0.46 -14.74
C ILE A 129 -11.86 0.66 -14.02
N PRO A 130 -10.75 0.15 -14.59
CA PRO A 130 -9.43 0.39 -14.02
C PRO A 130 -9.13 1.87 -13.89
N ALA A 131 -8.71 2.29 -12.69
CA ALA A 131 -8.43 3.67 -12.41
C ALA A 131 -7.18 3.82 -11.52
N VAL A 132 -6.39 4.84 -11.81
CA VAL A 132 -5.22 5.24 -11.04
C VAL A 132 -5.22 6.76 -10.88
N GLY A 133 -4.67 7.25 -9.78
CA GLY A 133 -4.53 8.68 -9.59
C GLY A 133 -3.52 9.02 -8.53
N ALA A 134 -3.15 10.30 -8.51
CA ALA A 134 -2.25 10.88 -7.54
C ALA A 134 -2.69 12.29 -7.16
N ALA A 135 -2.34 12.71 -5.95
CA ALA A 135 -2.49 14.08 -5.50
C ALA A 135 -1.17 14.59 -4.91
N LEU A 136 -0.80 15.81 -5.25
CA LEU A 136 0.38 16.49 -4.73
C LEU A 136 -0.03 17.75 -3.98
N ASN A 137 0.63 17.99 -2.86
CA ASN A 137 0.49 19.24 -2.09
C ASN A 137 1.47 20.29 -2.59
N LEU A 138 1.02 21.16 -3.49
CA LEU A 138 1.87 22.15 -4.12
C LEU A 138 2.51 23.13 -3.12
N LYS A 139 1.81 23.51 -2.05
CA LYS A 139 2.39 24.37 -0.99
C LYS A 139 3.59 23.72 -0.30
N LYS A 140 3.55 22.39 -0.11
CA LYS A 140 4.68 21.66 0.46
C LYS A 140 5.85 21.55 -0.51
N VAL A 141 5.56 21.35 -1.79
CA VAL A 141 6.59 21.33 -2.86
C VAL A 141 7.30 22.69 -2.92
N GLU A 142 6.54 23.78 -2.91
CA GLU A 142 7.08 25.15 -2.89
C GLU A 142 7.95 25.41 -1.65
N ARG A 143 7.50 24.99 -0.46
CA ARG A 143 8.29 25.08 0.78
C ARG A 143 9.62 24.33 0.66
N ILE A 144 9.62 23.14 0.10
CA ILE A 144 10.84 22.33 -0.10
C ILE A 144 11.80 23.06 -1.04
N SER A 145 11.31 23.60 -2.15
CA SER A 145 12.13 24.37 -3.09
C SER A 145 12.81 25.57 -2.41
N GLN A 146 12.12 26.24 -1.48
CA GLN A 146 12.72 27.31 -0.68
C GLN A 146 13.82 26.81 0.26
N ILE A 147 13.65 25.65 0.87
CA ILE A 147 14.64 25.03 1.78
C ILE A 147 15.91 24.62 0.99
N GLU A 148 15.75 24.08 -0.23
CA GLU A 148 16.88 23.64 -1.07
C GLU A 148 17.61 24.80 -1.75
N SER A 149 17.03 26.00 -1.74
CA SER A 149 17.64 27.21 -2.31
C SER A 149 18.52 27.99 -1.31
N LEU A 150 18.56 27.57 -0.05
CA LEU A 150 19.36 28.12 1.03
C LEU A 150 20.66 27.34 1.22
#